data_497798ef915acd4823548be04d5b485e
#
_entry.id   497798ef915acd4823548be04d5b485e
#
_cell.length_a   1.000
_cell.length_b   1.000
_cell.length_c   1.000
_cell.angle_alpha   90.00
_cell.angle_beta   90.00
_cell.angle_gamma   90.00
#
_symmetry.space_group_name_H-M   'P 1'
#
loop_
_entity.id
_entity.type
_entity.pdbx_description
1 polymer ?
#
loop_
_entity_poly.entity_id
_entity_poly.type
_entity_poly.pdbx_seq_one_letter_code
_entity_poly.pdbx_strand_id
1 'polypeptide(L)'
;MKAPQAAALSSLLPELKLDLSSPSPVPLAGLWPVPVHEIRLEIGFGGGEHLLHRAGEAPQTGFIGVEPFVNSMAKMLGQLELAGLRNIRVHDDDATQVLDWLPDACLDRIDLLYPDPWPKKKHWKRRFVSRINLDRFARVLKPGGRFGFASDIDTYVNWTLAHIAAHPDFEWTAKTARDWRQPWAGWPGTRYEAKAIREGRTPCYLEFERTG
;
A
#
# COMPACT_ATOMS: atom_id res chain seq x y z
N MET A 1 -14.39 -15.57 10.98
CA MET A 1 -15.05 -14.67 10.00
C MET A 1 -16.56 -14.64 10.30
N LYS A 2 -17.20 -13.47 10.28
CA LYS A 2 -18.65 -13.32 10.49
C LYS A 2 -19.39 -13.59 9.16
N ALA A 3 -20.67 -14.06 9.25
CA ALA A 3 -21.45 -14.39 8.05
C ALA A 3 -21.52 -13.27 6.97
N PRO A 4 -21.75 -11.99 7.30
CA PRO A 4 -21.72 -10.92 6.30
C PRO A 4 -20.36 -10.76 5.59
N GLN A 5 -19.25 -10.96 6.31
CA GLN A 5 -17.91 -10.91 5.73
C GLN A 5 -17.63 -12.07 4.78
N ALA A 6 -18.17 -13.26 5.08
CA ALA A 6 -18.06 -14.40 4.18
C ALA A 6 -18.88 -14.18 2.90
N ALA A 7 -20.07 -13.60 3.01
CA ALA A 7 -20.89 -13.23 1.86
C ALA A 7 -20.17 -12.22 0.96
N ALA A 8 -19.67 -11.10 1.53
CA ALA A 8 -18.92 -10.09 0.77
C ALA A 8 -17.67 -10.69 0.10
N LEU A 9 -16.95 -11.60 0.76
CA LEU A 9 -15.81 -12.28 0.15
C LEU A 9 -16.22 -13.10 -1.08
N SER A 10 -17.33 -13.83 -0.98
CA SER A 10 -17.80 -14.69 -2.08
C SER A 10 -18.39 -13.93 -3.26
N SER A 11 -19.03 -12.76 -3.01
CA SER A 11 -19.67 -11.94 -4.06
C SER A 11 -18.71 -10.94 -4.67
N LEU A 12 -17.99 -10.16 -3.84
CA LEU A 12 -17.22 -9.00 -4.33
C LEU A 12 -15.78 -9.34 -4.74
N LEU A 13 -15.14 -10.33 -4.09
CA LEU A 13 -13.76 -10.64 -4.44
C LEU A 13 -13.60 -11.03 -5.93
N PRO A 14 -14.44 -11.89 -6.52
CA PRO A 14 -14.32 -12.22 -7.94
C PRO A 14 -14.49 -11.02 -8.88
N GLU A 15 -15.29 -10.03 -8.50
CA GLU A 15 -15.55 -8.82 -9.31
C GLU A 15 -14.42 -7.80 -9.21
N LEU A 16 -13.75 -7.72 -8.06
CA LEU A 16 -12.75 -6.69 -7.77
C LEU A 16 -11.32 -7.19 -7.93
N LYS A 17 -11.11 -8.50 -7.91
CA LYS A 17 -9.79 -9.10 -8.02
C LYS A 17 -9.16 -8.82 -9.37
N LEU A 18 -7.88 -8.45 -9.36
CA LEU A 18 -7.07 -8.33 -10.57
C LEU A 18 -6.89 -9.70 -11.22
N ASP A 19 -7.09 -9.77 -12.51
CA ASP A 19 -6.73 -10.95 -13.33
C ASP A 19 -5.27 -10.79 -13.82
N LEU A 20 -4.34 -11.40 -13.10
CA LEU A 20 -2.93 -11.37 -13.45
C LEU A 20 -2.55 -12.42 -14.52
N SER A 21 -3.48 -13.26 -14.96
CA SER A 21 -3.23 -14.24 -16.03
C SER A 21 -3.21 -13.60 -17.42
N SER A 22 -3.80 -12.42 -17.54
CA SER A 22 -3.83 -11.60 -18.77
C SER A 22 -2.88 -10.40 -18.62
N PRO A 23 -2.34 -9.85 -19.70
CA PRO A 23 -1.58 -8.60 -19.64
C PRO A 23 -2.40 -7.48 -19.02
N SER A 24 -1.71 -6.57 -18.30
CA SER A 24 -2.37 -5.38 -17.75
C SER A 24 -2.96 -4.50 -18.86
N PRO A 25 -4.15 -3.90 -18.66
CA PRO A 25 -4.77 -3.06 -19.68
C PRO A 25 -3.95 -1.79 -19.92
N VAL A 26 -3.99 -1.31 -21.17
CA VAL A 26 -3.38 -0.03 -21.57
C VAL A 26 -4.48 0.85 -22.17
N PRO A 27 -4.83 1.97 -21.56
CA PRO A 27 -4.31 2.52 -20.30
C PRO A 27 -4.79 1.73 -19.06
N LEU A 28 -3.97 1.72 -18.00
CA LEU A 28 -4.27 1.02 -16.74
C LEU A 28 -5.57 1.54 -16.07
N ALA A 29 -5.95 2.79 -16.35
CA ALA A 29 -7.21 3.38 -15.90
C ALA A 29 -8.46 2.56 -16.32
N GLY A 30 -8.36 1.74 -17.35
CA GLY A 30 -9.43 0.83 -17.77
C GLY A 30 -9.80 -0.27 -16.76
N LEU A 31 -9.03 -0.44 -15.69
CA LEU A 31 -9.36 -1.36 -14.60
C LEU A 31 -10.61 -0.94 -13.82
N TRP A 32 -10.94 0.33 -13.79
CA TRP A 32 -12.05 0.86 -12.99
C TRP A 32 -13.26 1.23 -13.85
N PRO A 33 -14.49 1.01 -13.35
CA PRO A 33 -15.72 1.40 -14.04
C PRO A 33 -16.02 2.91 -13.92
N VAL A 34 -15.16 3.67 -13.27
CA VAL A 34 -15.23 5.11 -13.07
C VAL A 34 -13.97 5.78 -13.63
N PRO A 35 -14.04 7.04 -14.09
CA PRO A 35 -12.86 7.76 -14.56
C PRO A 35 -11.83 7.94 -13.43
N VAL A 36 -10.57 7.57 -13.69
CA VAL A 36 -9.46 7.77 -12.76
C VAL A 36 -8.30 8.48 -13.46
N HIS A 37 -7.62 9.37 -12.74
CA HIS A 37 -6.50 10.17 -13.24
C HIS A 37 -5.19 9.86 -12.52
N GLU A 38 -5.29 9.39 -11.28
CA GLU A 38 -4.17 8.89 -10.48
C GLU A 38 -4.38 7.43 -10.14
N ILE A 39 -3.29 6.69 -9.95
CA ILE A 39 -3.35 5.27 -9.56
C ILE A 39 -2.39 5.06 -8.38
N ARG A 40 -2.92 4.47 -7.31
CA ARG A 40 -2.18 4.19 -6.08
C ARG A 40 -2.25 2.71 -5.71
N LEU A 41 -1.15 2.21 -5.16
CA LEU A 41 -1.03 0.85 -4.66
C LEU A 41 -0.83 0.87 -3.14
N GLU A 42 -1.64 0.14 -2.40
CA GLU A 42 -1.45 -0.11 -0.96
C GLU A 42 -1.12 -1.58 -0.73
N ILE A 43 0.05 -1.85 -0.18
CA ILE A 43 0.56 -3.20 0.08
C ILE A 43 0.33 -3.56 1.55
N GLY A 44 -0.39 -4.65 1.80
CA GLY A 44 -0.71 -5.12 3.13
C GLY A 44 -1.75 -4.23 3.83
N PHE A 45 -2.86 -3.92 3.17
CA PHE A 45 -3.87 -2.98 3.69
C PHE A 45 -4.57 -3.44 4.98
N GLY A 46 -4.36 -4.68 5.41
CA GLY A 46 -4.95 -5.21 6.64
C GLY A 46 -6.47 -5.13 6.66
N GLY A 47 -7.05 -4.41 7.61
CA GLY A 47 -8.51 -4.20 7.69
C GLY A 47 -9.10 -3.21 6.71
N GLY A 48 -8.27 -2.57 5.88
CA GLY A 48 -8.68 -1.62 4.85
C GLY A 48 -8.99 -0.22 5.37
N GLU A 49 -8.69 0.10 6.63
CA GLU A 49 -9.05 1.40 7.23
C GLU A 49 -8.48 2.58 6.42
N HIS A 50 -7.18 2.52 6.07
CA HIS A 50 -6.53 3.56 5.28
C HIS A 50 -7.01 3.55 3.83
N LEU A 51 -6.99 2.38 3.19
CA LEU A 51 -7.39 2.21 1.77
C LEU A 51 -8.79 2.76 1.50
N LEU A 52 -9.79 2.37 2.32
CA LEU A 52 -11.17 2.80 2.16
C LEU A 52 -11.35 4.30 2.38
N HIS A 53 -10.69 4.85 3.42
CA HIS A 53 -10.73 6.29 3.70
C HIS A 53 -10.17 7.09 2.52
N ARG A 54 -8.97 6.70 2.03
CA ARG A 54 -8.34 7.39 0.89
C ARG A 54 -9.15 7.27 -0.40
N ALA A 55 -9.75 6.11 -0.65
CA ALA A 55 -10.61 5.91 -1.82
C ALA A 55 -11.89 6.75 -1.76
N GLY A 56 -12.46 6.93 -0.57
CA GLY A 56 -13.63 7.78 -0.35
C GLY A 56 -13.32 9.27 -0.55
N GLU A 57 -12.15 9.73 -0.11
CA GLU A 57 -11.74 11.14 -0.27
C GLU A 57 -11.32 11.49 -1.71
N ALA A 58 -10.88 10.49 -2.49
CA ALA A 58 -10.35 10.69 -3.83
C ALA A 58 -11.06 9.81 -4.88
N PRO A 59 -12.31 10.10 -5.23
CA PRO A 59 -13.12 9.24 -6.13
C PRO A 59 -12.56 9.15 -7.56
N GLN A 60 -11.70 10.08 -7.97
CA GLN A 60 -11.00 10.07 -9.26
C GLN A 60 -9.61 9.43 -9.20
N THR A 61 -9.24 8.84 -8.09
CA THR A 61 -8.02 8.04 -7.92
C THR A 61 -8.39 6.57 -7.93
N GLY A 62 -7.74 5.77 -8.78
CA GLY A 62 -7.84 4.32 -8.76
C GLY A 62 -6.92 3.74 -7.68
N PHE A 63 -7.46 2.86 -6.85
CA PHE A 63 -6.69 2.19 -5.81
C PHE A 63 -6.55 0.70 -6.12
N ILE A 64 -5.33 0.19 -5.97
CA ILE A 64 -5.04 -1.24 -5.94
C ILE A 64 -4.66 -1.58 -4.51
N GLY A 65 -5.40 -2.47 -3.87
CA GLY A 65 -5.09 -2.98 -2.54
C GLY A 65 -4.62 -4.43 -2.60
N VAL A 66 -3.52 -4.74 -1.91
CA VAL A 66 -3.02 -6.13 -1.81
C VAL A 66 -3.03 -6.59 -0.38
N GLU A 67 -3.62 -7.76 -0.11
CA GLU A 67 -3.69 -8.35 1.23
C GLU A 67 -3.89 -9.87 1.16
N PRO A 68 -2.89 -10.67 1.57
CA PRO A 68 -2.99 -12.13 1.49
C PRO A 68 -3.85 -12.77 2.58
N PHE A 69 -4.16 -12.04 3.66
CA PHE A 69 -4.94 -12.60 4.76
C PHE A 69 -6.44 -12.52 4.50
N VAL A 70 -7.05 -13.68 4.26
CA VAL A 70 -8.49 -13.82 3.93
C VAL A 70 -9.41 -13.08 4.90
N ASN A 71 -9.14 -13.12 6.22
CA ASN A 71 -9.98 -12.41 7.20
C ASN A 71 -9.87 -10.89 7.10
N SER A 72 -8.72 -10.37 6.73
CA SER A 72 -8.48 -8.96 6.48
C SER A 72 -9.19 -8.51 5.21
N MET A 73 -9.03 -9.25 4.12
CA MET A 73 -9.73 -9.05 2.86
C MET A 73 -11.25 -9.04 3.06
N ALA A 74 -11.80 -10.05 3.71
CA ALA A 74 -13.24 -10.16 3.98
C ALA A 74 -13.79 -8.98 4.82
N LYS A 75 -12.99 -8.49 5.80
CA LYS A 75 -13.37 -7.32 6.59
C LYS A 75 -13.42 -6.06 5.70
N MET A 76 -12.43 -5.85 4.87
CA MET A 76 -12.36 -4.70 3.97
C MET A 76 -13.48 -4.73 2.95
N LEU A 77 -13.75 -5.87 2.30
CA LEU A 77 -14.82 -6.01 1.31
C LEU A 77 -16.21 -5.73 1.89
N GLY A 78 -16.49 -6.19 3.13
CA GLY A 78 -17.75 -5.87 3.79
C GLY A 78 -17.94 -4.39 4.10
N GLN A 79 -16.86 -3.63 4.33
CA GLN A 79 -16.91 -2.19 4.51
C GLN A 79 -16.99 -1.45 3.17
N LEU A 80 -16.33 -1.96 2.15
CA LEU A 80 -16.37 -1.43 0.78
C LEU A 80 -17.80 -1.45 0.23
N GLU A 81 -18.51 -2.57 0.41
CA GLU A 81 -19.91 -2.72 -0.01
C GLU A 81 -20.79 -1.65 0.62
N LEU A 82 -20.66 -1.44 1.93
CA LEU A 82 -21.43 -0.44 2.67
C LEU A 82 -21.10 1.00 2.23
N ALA A 83 -19.83 1.26 1.85
CA ALA A 83 -19.38 2.56 1.41
C ALA A 83 -19.73 2.87 -0.06
N GLY A 84 -20.10 1.87 -0.86
CA GLY A 84 -20.44 2.02 -2.27
C GLY A 84 -19.28 2.51 -3.16
N LEU A 85 -18.03 2.31 -2.75
CA LEU A 85 -16.85 2.75 -3.50
C LEU A 85 -16.63 1.87 -4.73
N ARG A 86 -16.28 2.48 -5.87
CA ARG A 86 -16.09 1.81 -7.15
C ARG A 86 -14.68 1.97 -7.73
N ASN A 87 -13.83 2.67 -7.02
CA ASN A 87 -12.47 3.02 -7.45
C ASN A 87 -11.38 2.13 -6.80
N ILE A 88 -11.74 0.94 -6.31
CA ILE A 88 -10.81 -0.03 -5.71
C ILE A 88 -10.77 -1.31 -6.55
N ARG A 89 -9.56 -1.84 -6.75
CA ARG A 89 -9.25 -3.20 -7.18
C ARG A 89 -8.41 -3.89 -6.13
N VAL A 90 -8.46 -5.21 -6.06
CA VAL A 90 -7.76 -5.97 -5.02
C VAL A 90 -6.97 -7.15 -5.59
N HIS A 91 -5.96 -7.58 -4.85
CA HIS A 91 -5.25 -8.82 -5.04
C HIS A 91 -5.08 -9.53 -3.70
N ASP A 92 -5.33 -10.83 -3.66
CA ASP A 92 -5.43 -11.63 -2.42
C ASP A 92 -4.22 -12.56 -2.21
N ASP A 93 -3.08 -12.21 -2.79
CA ASP A 93 -1.83 -12.98 -2.70
C ASP A 93 -0.61 -12.04 -2.62
N ASP A 94 0.58 -12.50 -3.01
CA ASP A 94 1.84 -11.77 -2.92
C ASP A 94 1.85 -10.50 -3.80
N ALA A 95 2.17 -9.37 -3.18
CA ALA A 95 2.23 -8.08 -3.85
C ALA A 95 3.30 -8.02 -4.95
N THR A 96 4.33 -8.87 -4.91
CA THR A 96 5.33 -8.92 -5.97
C THR A 96 4.74 -9.37 -7.30
N GLN A 97 3.69 -10.20 -7.28
CA GLN A 97 2.96 -10.61 -8.50
C GLN A 97 2.29 -9.39 -9.16
N VAL A 98 1.65 -8.53 -8.36
CA VAL A 98 1.04 -7.28 -8.87
C VAL A 98 2.11 -6.33 -9.39
N LEU A 99 3.19 -6.14 -8.62
CA LEU A 99 4.30 -5.30 -9.05
C LEU A 99 4.89 -5.77 -10.37
N ASP A 100 5.11 -7.08 -10.56
CA ASP A 100 5.67 -7.63 -11.79
C ASP A 100 4.69 -7.56 -12.99
N TRP A 101 3.38 -7.59 -12.72
CA TRP A 101 2.32 -7.48 -13.73
C TRP A 101 2.05 -6.03 -14.18
N LEU A 102 2.26 -5.04 -13.32
CA LEU A 102 2.02 -3.63 -13.65
C LEU A 102 3.00 -3.13 -14.72
N PRO A 103 2.53 -2.23 -15.63
CA PRO A 103 3.40 -1.57 -16.60
C PRO A 103 4.38 -0.61 -15.91
N ASP A 104 5.41 -0.21 -16.64
CA ASP A 104 6.35 0.81 -16.18
C ASP A 104 5.66 2.17 -16.02
N ALA A 105 6.11 2.95 -15.05
CA ALA A 105 5.68 4.33 -14.80
C ALA A 105 4.15 4.54 -14.81
N CYS A 106 3.41 3.64 -14.16
CA CYS A 106 1.94 3.65 -14.14
C CYS A 106 1.34 4.12 -12.82
N LEU A 107 2.10 4.08 -11.73
CA LEU A 107 1.62 4.46 -10.40
C LEU A 107 2.09 5.86 -9.99
N ASP A 108 1.18 6.60 -9.35
CA ASP A 108 1.49 7.90 -8.73
C ASP A 108 2.00 7.73 -7.28
N ARG A 109 1.56 6.67 -6.60
CA ARG A 109 1.93 6.39 -5.21
C ARG A 109 1.90 4.91 -4.88
N ILE A 110 2.83 4.49 -4.01
CA ILE A 110 2.82 3.20 -3.32
C ILE A 110 2.84 3.46 -1.82
N ASP A 111 1.97 2.81 -1.06
CA ASP A 111 1.95 2.86 0.39
C ASP A 111 2.22 1.47 0.97
N LEU A 112 3.16 1.39 1.92
CA LEU A 112 3.50 0.21 2.71
C LEU A 112 3.43 0.57 4.19
N LEU A 113 2.31 0.25 4.83
CA LEU A 113 1.96 0.76 6.14
C LEU A 113 1.99 -0.34 7.20
N TYR A 114 2.83 -0.16 8.22
CA TYR A 114 3.00 -1.10 9.33
C TYR A 114 3.25 -2.55 8.87
N PRO A 115 4.17 -2.77 7.92
CA PRO A 115 4.46 -4.13 7.43
C PRO A 115 5.06 -5.00 8.54
N ASP A 116 5.01 -6.31 8.36
CA ASP A 116 5.58 -7.28 9.29
C ASP A 116 7.04 -6.97 9.61
N PRO A 117 7.39 -6.67 10.88
CA PRO A 117 8.69 -6.09 11.21
C PRO A 117 9.83 -7.10 11.23
N TRP A 118 9.54 -8.41 11.33
CA TRP A 118 10.54 -9.47 11.44
C TRP A 118 11.65 -9.11 12.45
N PRO A 119 11.36 -9.04 13.76
CA PRO A 119 12.25 -8.40 14.74
C PRO A 119 13.59 -9.12 14.91
N LYS A 120 13.65 -10.44 14.68
CA LYS A 120 14.88 -11.22 14.78
C LYS A 120 15.77 -10.98 13.56
N LYS A 121 17.03 -10.62 13.77
CA LYS A 121 18.03 -10.30 12.72
C LYS A 121 18.08 -11.33 11.58
N LYS A 122 18.06 -12.64 11.93
CA LYS A 122 18.05 -13.73 10.94
C LYS A 122 16.83 -13.74 10.00
N HIS A 123 15.75 -13.01 10.35
CA HIS A 123 14.53 -12.89 9.55
C HIS A 123 14.43 -11.58 8.77
N TRP A 124 15.35 -10.63 8.92
CA TRP A 124 15.28 -9.33 8.23
C TRP A 124 15.21 -9.45 6.71
N LYS A 125 15.78 -10.52 6.14
CA LYS A 125 15.64 -10.83 4.71
C LYS A 125 14.19 -11.08 4.24
N ARG A 126 13.23 -11.21 5.16
CA ARG A 126 11.79 -11.34 4.88
C ARG A 126 11.06 -10.00 4.85
N ARG A 127 11.72 -8.91 5.24
CA ARG A 127 11.17 -7.57 5.17
C ARG A 127 10.86 -7.22 3.73
N PHE A 128 9.69 -6.62 3.51
CA PHE A 128 9.26 -6.29 2.15
C PHE A 128 10.19 -5.27 1.49
N VAL A 129 10.64 -4.26 2.23
CA VAL A 129 11.68 -3.32 1.75
C VAL A 129 12.99 -4.05 1.58
N SER A 130 13.38 -4.22 0.32
CA SER A 130 14.61 -4.85 -0.13
C SER A 130 15.06 -4.19 -1.44
N ARG A 131 16.31 -4.37 -1.84
CA ARG A 131 16.79 -3.82 -3.12
C ARG A 131 15.89 -4.26 -4.28
N ILE A 132 15.56 -5.55 -4.36
CA ILE A 132 14.73 -6.10 -5.45
C ILE A 132 13.34 -5.46 -5.50
N ASN A 133 12.70 -5.25 -4.34
CA ASN A 133 11.38 -4.63 -4.31
C ASN A 133 11.45 -3.11 -4.54
N LEU A 134 12.53 -2.45 -4.16
CA LEU A 134 12.74 -1.04 -4.51
C LEU A 134 13.00 -0.88 -6.02
N ASP A 135 13.70 -1.79 -6.67
CA ASP A 135 13.84 -1.82 -8.13
C ASP A 135 12.45 -1.96 -8.81
N ARG A 136 11.55 -2.83 -8.27
CA ARG A 136 10.16 -2.94 -8.74
C ARG A 136 9.38 -1.64 -8.53
N PHE A 137 9.51 -1.01 -7.36
CA PHE A 137 8.85 0.27 -7.07
C PHE A 137 9.32 1.36 -8.03
N ALA A 138 10.63 1.48 -8.24
CA ALA A 138 11.21 2.44 -9.18
C ALA A 138 10.67 2.24 -10.60
N ARG A 139 10.50 0.97 -11.05
CA ARG A 139 9.96 0.65 -12.36
C ARG A 139 8.50 1.08 -12.52
N VAL A 140 7.64 0.77 -11.55
CA VAL A 140 6.19 1.02 -11.68
C VAL A 140 5.76 2.42 -11.29
N LEU A 141 6.51 3.12 -10.43
CA LEU A 141 6.23 4.52 -10.11
C LEU A 141 6.56 5.44 -11.29
N LYS A 142 5.74 6.44 -11.50
CA LYS A 142 6.06 7.56 -12.42
C LYS A 142 7.26 8.34 -11.87
N PRO A 143 8.05 9.04 -12.72
CA PRO A 143 8.96 10.07 -12.25
C PRO A 143 8.22 11.08 -11.36
N GLY A 144 8.78 11.39 -10.17
CA GLY A 144 8.09 12.20 -9.15
C GLY A 144 7.03 11.47 -8.34
N GLY A 145 6.75 10.20 -8.67
CA GLY A 145 5.84 9.36 -7.89
C GLY A 145 6.36 9.10 -6.47
N ARG A 146 5.47 8.79 -5.54
CA ARG A 146 5.78 8.72 -4.11
C ARG A 146 5.74 7.30 -3.56
N PHE A 147 6.69 6.98 -2.70
CA PHE A 147 6.64 5.80 -1.84
C PHE A 147 6.47 6.22 -0.39
N GLY A 148 5.32 5.87 0.22
CA GLY A 148 5.00 6.09 1.63
C GLY A 148 5.27 4.85 2.47
N PHE A 149 6.01 5.01 3.57
CA PHE A 149 6.29 3.94 4.51
C PHE A 149 5.98 4.40 5.93
N ALA A 150 5.15 3.66 6.67
CA ALA A 150 4.91 3.93 8.09
C ALA A 150 5.26 2.71 8.94
N SER A 151 5.93 2.95 10.08
CA SER A 151 6.27 1.91 11.05
C SER A 151 6.59 2.51 12.41
N ASP A 152 6.33 1.75 13.46
CA ASP A 152 6.67 2.03 14.86
C ASP A 152 7.89 1.22 15.33
N ILE A 153 8.57 0.53 14.41
CA ILE A 153 9.70 -0.36 14.69
C ILE A 153 11.00 0.27 14.17
N ASP A 154 11.78 0.85 15.07
CA ASP A 154 13.02 1.58 14.75
C ASP A 154 13.97 0.80 13.84
N THR A 155 14.12 -0.51 14.10
CA THR A 155 15.00 -1.35 13.26
C THR A 155 14.49 -1.52 11.85
N TYR A 156 13.19 -1.36 11.60
CA TYR A 156 12.64 -1.40 10.25
C TYR A 156 12.68 -0.01 9.59
N VAL A 157 12.44 1.05 10.35
CA VAL A 157 12.64 2.45 9.90
C VAL A 157 14.08 2.63 9.41
N ASN A 158 15.06 2.29 10.25
CA ASN A 158 16.49 2.38 9.89
C ASN A 158 16.86 1.49 8.70
N TRP A 159 16.31 0.30 8.61
CA TRP A 159 16.47 -0.60 7.47
C TRP A 159 15.97 0.04 6.17
N THR A 160 14.77 0.62 6.20
CA THR A 160 14.17 1.27 5.04
C THR A 160 15.01 2.47 4.59
N LEU A 161 15.39 3.34 5.52
CA LEU A 161 16.27 4.49 5.23
C LEU A 161 17.59 4.08 4.60
N ALA A 162 18.23 3.02 5.13
CA ALA A 162 19.50 2.52 4.59
C ALA A 162 19.34 1.97 3.15
N HIS A 163 18.24 1.28 2.86
CA HIS A 163 17.97 0.75 1.52
C HIS A 163 17.67 1.86 0.52
N ILE A 164 16.90 2.86 0.93
CA ILE A 164 16.62 4.06 0.11
C ILE A 164 17.90 4.84 -0.16
N ALA A 165 18.71 5.12 0.86
CA ALA A 165 19.97 5.86 0.68
C ALA A 165 20.96 5.16 -0.27
N ALA A 166 20.85 3.84 -0.41
CA ALA A 166 21.66 3.05 -1.34
C ALA A 166 21.00 2.85 -2.72
N HIS A 167 19.79 3.37 -2.94
CA HIS A 167 19.06 3.21 -4.20
C HIS A 167 19.16 4.47 -5.05
N PRO A 168 19.58 4.39 -6.33
CA PRO A 168 19.82 5.58 -7.17
C PRO A 168 18.54 6.34 -7.54
N ASP A 169 17.38 5.66 -7.55
CA ASP A 169 16.14 6.21 -8.09
C ASP A 169 15.19 6.73 -7.00
N PHE A 170 15.63 6.85 -5.75
CA PHE A 170 14.81 7.38 -4.67
C PHE A 170 15.53 8.43 -3.84
N GLU A 171 14.80 9.48 -3.49
CA GLU A 171 15.22 10.48 -2.52
C GLU A 171 14.26 10.54 -1.33
N TRP A 172 14.81 10.70 -0.13
CA TRP A 172 14.01 10.99 1.05
C TRP A 172 13.58 12.45 1.06
N THR A 173 12.27 12.69 1.13
CA THR A 173 11.71 14.04 0.99
C THR A 173 11.76 14.88 2.26
N ALA A 174 12.00 14.27 3.43
CA ALA A 174 12.01 14.97 4.71
C ALA A 174 13.18 15.94 4.83
N LYS A 175 12.88 17.19 5.20
CA LYS A 175 13.84 18.26 5.48
C LYS A 175 14.00 18.53 6.97
N THR A 176 12.98 18.21 7.76
CA THR A 176 12.93 18.43 9.20
C THR A 176 12.41 17.17 9.92
N ALA A 177 12.65 17.09 11.23
CA ALA A 177 12.12 15.99 12.04
C ALA A 177 10.58 15.93 12.03
N ARG A 178 9.91 17.04 11.83
CA ARG A 178 8.43 17.09 11.75
C ARG A 178 7.92 16.29 10.55
N ASP A 179 8.61 16.30 9.42
CA ASP A 179 8.17 15.72 8.16
C ASP A 179 8.06 14.18 8.20
N TRP A 180 8.69 13.54 9.18
CA TRP A 180 8.64 12.08 9.36
C TRP A 180 8.12 11.63 10.73
N ARG A 181 7.89 12.59 11.65
CA ARG A 181 7.31 12.31 12.97
C ARG A 181 5.81 12.59 13.04
N GLN A 182 5.26 13.23 12.04
CA GLN A 182 3.82 13.48 11.92
C GLN A 182 3.28 12.77 10.68
N PRO A 183 2.04 12.25 10.75
CA PRO A 183 1.43 11.61 9.60
C PRO A 183 1.19 12.61 8.47
N TRP A 184 1.08 12.08 7.26
CA TRP A 184 0.75 12.87 6.06
C TRP A 184 -0.66 13.49 6.17
N ALA A 185 -0.91 14.53 5.38
CA ALA A 185 -2.23 15.14 5.28
C ALA A 185 -3.30 14.12 4.85
N GLY A 186 -4.47 14.15 5.49
CA GLY A 186 -5.55 13.20 5.24
C GLY A 186 -5.28 11.78 5.79
N TRP A 187 -4.36 11.64 6.75
CA TRP A 187 -4.09 10.36 7.41
C TRP A 187 -5.24 9.99 8.37
N PRO A 188 -5.94 8.86 8.16
CA PRO A 188 -7.06 8.47 9.03
C PRO A 188 -6.62 7.74 10.30
N GLY A 189 -5.32 7.43 10.43
CA GLY A 189 -4.83 6.47 11.38
C GLY A 189 -5.03 5.01 10.92
N THR A 190 -4.37 4.10 11.61
CA THR A 190 -4.57 2.65 11.45
C THR A 190 -4.71 1.97 12.80
N ARG A 191 -5.30 0.78 12.83
CA ARG A 191 -5.36 -0.04 14.06
C ARG A 191 -3.95 -0.37 14.60
N TYR A 192 -2.97 -0.51 13.70
CA TYR A 192 -1.58 -0.80 14.06
C TYR A 192 -0.91 0.40 14.71
N GLU A 193 -1.15 1.61 14.18
CA GLU A 193 -0.71 2.86 14.78
C GLU A 193 -1.32 3.06 16.17
N ALA A 194 -2.63 2.91 16.30
CA ALA A 194 -3.31 3.03 17.57
C ALA A 194 -2.78 2.04 18.62
N LYS A 195 -2.42 0.81 18.17
CA LYS A 195 -1.77 -0.18 19.02
C LYS A 195 -0.36 0.26 19.42
N ALA A 196 0.45 0.74 18.49
CA ALA A 196 1.80 1.22 18.73
C ALA A 196 1.83 2.35 19.78
N ILE A 197 0.98 3.36 19.59
CA ILE A 197 0.84 4.50 20.52
C ILE A 197 0.41 4.03 21.91
N ARG A 198 -0.58 3.15 22.01
CA ARG A 198 -1.03 2.58 23.27
C ARG A 198 0.06 1.80 24.01
N GLU A 199 0.97 1.16 23.25
CA GLU A 199 2.11 0.42 23.78
C GLU A 199 3.37 1.31 23.99
N GLY A 200 3.24 2.63 23.87
CA GLY A 200 4.32 3.59 24.10
C GLY A 200 5.38 3.65 22.99
N ARG A 201 5.09 3.10 21.81
CA ARG A 201 5.96 3.21 20.64
C ARG A 201 5.61 4.42 19.80
N THR A 202 6.60 5.04 19.19
CA THR A 202 6.44 6.25 18.38
C THR A 202 6.44 5.88 16.89
N PRO A 203 5.33 6.10 16.19
CA PRO A 203 5.28 5.92 14.73
C PRO A 203 6.21 6.87 13.99
N CYS A 204 6.74 6.40 12.86
CA CYS A 204 7.46 7.18 11.87
C CYS A 204 6.76 7.07 10.52
N TYR A 205 6.71 8.18 9.77
CA TYR A 205 6.03 8.31 8.49
C TYR A 205 7.05 8.81 7.46
N LEU A 206 7.60 7.89 6.68
CA LEU A 206 8.64 8.22 5.70
C LEU A 206 8.00 8.37 4.33
N GLU A 207 8.38 9.40 3.62
CA GLU A 207 7.98 9.59 2.23
C GLU A 207 9.22 9.76 1.36
N PHE A 208 9.23 9.02 0.26
CA PHE A 208 10.32 9.01 -0.71
C PHE A 208 9.76 9.38 -2.08
N GLU A 209 10.54 10.09 -2.86
CA GLU A 209 10.20 10.44 -4.23
C GLU A 209 11.06 9.62 -5.20
N ARG A 210 10.44 9.10 -6.26
CA ARG A 210 11.19 8.54 -7.38
C ARG A 210 11.81 9.67 -8.20
N THR A 211 13.15 9.65 -8.31
CA THR A 211 13.94 10.62 -9.06
C THR A 211 14.25 10.08 -10.46
N GLY A 212 13.74 10.47 -11.49
CA GLY A 212 14.16 10.10 -12.87
C GLY A 212 13.30 9.10 -13.58
#